data_a5419898271192ac4e08bac0cc1269b5
#
_entry.id   a5419898271192ac4e08bac0cc1269b5
#
_cell.length_a   1.000
_cell.length_b   1.000
_cell.length_c   1.000
_cell.angle_alpha   90.00
_cell.angle_beta   90.00
_cell.angle_gamma   90.00
#
_symmetry.space_group_name_H-M   'P 1'
#
loop_
_entity.id
_entity.type
_entity.pdbx_description
1 polymer ?
#
loop_
_entity_poly.entity_id
_entity_poly.type
_entity_poly.pdbx_seq_one_letter_code
_entity_poly.pdbx_strand_id
1 'polypeptide(L)'
;MIQQAVFNLLGIAARARKVISGEELVVKEVRNGNAKLVLLANDASKNSSKKIQDKCTYYNVEYHVIGDRYDLGHATGKEARVALAITDKGFASKLSSLLNEK
;
A
#
# COMPACT_ATOMS: atom_id res chain seq x y z
N MET A 1 -2.94 -16.79 -8.67
CA MET A 1 -1.69 -16.41 -7.97
C MET A 1 -2.01 -15.38 -6.90
N ILE A 2 -1.31 -15.46 -5.78
CA ILE A 2 -1.54 -14.56 -4.62
C ILE A 2 -1.45 -13.09 -5.02
N GLN A 3 -0.43 -12.74 -5.82
CA GLN A 3 -0.21 -11.37 -6.24
C GLN A 3 -1.39 -10.81 -7.03
N GLN A 4 -1.97 -11.61 -7.92
CA GLN A 4 -3.14 -11.19 -8.68
C GLN A 4 -4.34 -10.96 -7.77
N ALA A 5 -4.52 -11.82 -6.76
CA ALA A 5 -5.60 -11.65 -5.79
C ALA A 5 -5.44 -10.34 -5.00
N VAL A 6 -4.20 -9.98 -4.66
CA VAL A 6 -3.90 -8.71 -3.98
C VAL A 6 -4.29 -7.55 -4.89
N PHE A 7 -3.89 -7.56 -6.16
CA PHE A 7 -4.20 -6.48 -7.08
C PHE A 7 -5.70 -6.35 -7.33
N ASN A 8 -6.41 -7.48 -7.44
CA ASN A 8 -7.85 -7.45 -7.60
C ASN A 8 -8.53 -6.80 -6.40
N LEU A 9 -8.12 -7.15 -5.20
CA LEU A 9 -8.69 -6.58 -3.97
C LEU A 9 -8.34 -5.11 -3.83
N LEU A 10 -7.12 -4.71 -4.24
CA LEU A 10 -6.73 -3.30 -4.27
C LEU A 10 -7.65 -2.48 -5.17
N GLY A 11 -8.03 -3.03 -6.32
CA GLY A 11 -8.96 -2.36 -7.23
C GLY A 11 -10.31 -2.12 -6.57
N ILE A 12 -10.81 -3.09 -5.83
CA ILE A 12 -12.07 -2.96 -5.11
C ILE A 12 -11.95 -1.90 -4.01
N ALA A 13 -10.87 -1.95 -3.23
CA ALA A 13 -10.62 -0.98 -2.17
C ALA A 13 -10.50 0.45 -2.72
N ALA A 14 -9.85 0.60 -3.87
CA ALA A 14 -9.69 1.91 -4.51
C ALA A 14 -11.05 2.47 -4.96
N ARG A 15 -11.90 1.63 -5.53
CA ARG A 15 -13.25 2.04 -5.93
C ARG A 15 -14.11 2.40 -4.72
N ALA A 16 -13.85 1.78 -3.59
CA ALA A 16 -14.53 2.10 -2.33
C ALA A 16 -13.93 3.33 -1.63
N ARG A 17 -12.91 3.96 -2.24
CA ARG A 17 -12.22 5.14 -1.71
C ARG A 17 -11.50 4.86 -0.38
N LYS A 18 -10.95 3.68 -0.26
CA LYS A 18 -10.21 3.25 0.95
C LYS A 18 -8.71 3.15 0.69
N VAL A 19 -8.23 3.70 -0.43
CA VAL A 19 -6.81 3.70 -0.79
C VAL A 19 -6.36 5.15 -0.99
N ILE A 20 -5.25 5.50 -0.34
CA ILE A 20 -4.56 6.78 -0.54
C ILE A 20 -3.27 6.46 -1.29
N SER A 21 -2.92 7.24 -2.29
CA SER A 21 -1.72 7.01 -3.07
C SER A 21 -0.81 8.22 -3.11
N GLY A 22 0.50 7.96 -3.26
CA GLY A 22 1.52 8.99 -3.30
C GLY A 22 2.30 9.07 -2.01
N GLU A 23 3.62 9.33 -2.13
CA GLU A 23 4.54 9.26 -1.00
C GLU A 23 4.12 10.17 0.16
N GLU A 24 3.87 11.45 -0.14
CA GLU A 24 3.59 12.43 0.92
C GLU A 24 2.27 12.13 1.64
N LEU A 25 1.25 11.77 0.88
CA LEU A 25 -0.05 11.45 1.45
C LEU A 25 0.01 10.17 2.28
N VAL A 26 0.75 9.17 1.81
CA VAL A 26 0.94 7.92 2.56
C VAL A 26 1.63 8.20 3.88
N VAL A 27 2.71 8.98 3.88
CA VAL A 27 3.42 9.33 5.10
C VAL A 27 2.49 10.08 6.07
N LYS A 28 1.70 11.00 5.56
CA LYS A 28 0.74 11.76 6.37
C LYS A 28 -0.27 10.83 7.04
N GLU A 29 -0.83 9.89 6.28
CA GLU A 29 -1.82 8.96 6.81
C GLU A 29 -1.22 7.99 7.83
N VAL A 30 0.03 7.57 7.63
CA VAL A 30 0.75 6.76 8.61
C VAL A 30 0.90 7.54 9.92
N ARG A 31 1.35 8.78 9.82
CA ARG A 31 1.57 9.63 10.99
C ARG A 31 0.29 9.91 11.76
N ASN A 32 -0.81 10.09 11.04
CA ASN A 32 -2.09 10.43 11.64
C ASN A 32 -2.86 9.21 12.17
N GLY A 33 -2.33 8.01 11.98
CA GLY A 33 -2.97 6.79 12.47
C GLY A 33 -4.09 6.27 11.57
N ASN A 34 -4.25 6.83 10.37
CA ASN A 34 -5.31 6.41 9.44
C ASN A 34 -4.89 5.26 8.53
N ALA A 35 -3.59 5.12 8.25
CA ALA A 35 -3.11 4.03 7.42
C ALA A 35 -3.08 2.74 8.23
N LYS A 36 -3.76 1.71 7.73
CA LYS A 36 -3.81 0.40 8.38
C LYS A 36 -2.86 -0.61 7.73
N LEU A 37 -2.45 -0.34 6.51
CA LEU A 37 -1.51 -1.17 5.74
C LEU A 37 -0.90 -0.28 4.67
N VAL A 38 0.40 -0.45 4.42
CA VAL A 38 1.10 0.30 3.38
C VAL A 38 1.69 -0.67 2.38
N LEU A 39 1.56 -0.36 1.09
CA LEU A 39 2.17 -1.13 0.02
C LEU A 39 3.16 -0.26 -0.73
N LEU A 40 4.33 -0.82 -1.00
CA LEU A 40 5.42 -0.14 -1.69
C LEU A 40 5.76 -0.85 -2.98
N ALA A 41 6.04 -0.08 -4.02
CA ALA A 41 6.56 -0.63 -5.27
C ALA A 41 8.03 -1.03 -5.08
N ASN A 42 8.42 -2.11 -5.75
CA ASN A 42 9.80 -2.60 -5.66
C ASN A 42 10.80 -1.70 -6.41
N ASP A 43 10.30 -0.80 -7.25
CA ASP A 43 11.12 0.15 -7.99
C ASP A 43 11.04 1.58 -7.44
N ALA A 44 10.56 1.74 -6.22
CA ALA A 44 10.61 3.04 -5.53
C ALA A 44 12.08 3.41 -5.29
N SER A 45 12.39 4.71 -5.29
CA SER A 45 13.74 5.14 -5.00
C SER A 45 14.14 4.72 -3.59
N LYS A 46 15.46 4.57 -3.37
CA LYS A 46 15.94 4.17 -2.03
C LYS A 46 15.49 5.15 -0.97
N ASN A 47 15.54 6.45 -1.27
CA ASN A 47 15.13 7.47 -0.30
C ASN A 47 13.64 7.38 0.03
N SER A 48 12.79 7.24 -0.98
CA SER A 48 11.34 7.11 -0.77
C SER A 48 10.99 5.85 -0.01
N SER A 49 11.59 4.72 -0.42
CA SER A 49 11.32 3.44 0.23
C SER A 49 11.74 3.46 1.69
N LYS A 50 12.96 3.95 1.97
CA LYS A 50 13.46 4.02 3.34
C LYS A 50 12.60 4.93 4.20
N LYS A 51 12.25 6.10 3.69
CA LYS A 51 11.41 7.07 4.41
C LYS A 51 10.08 6.45 4.84
N ILE A 52 9.42 5.78 3.91
CA ILE A 52 8.10 5.18 4.18
C ILE A 52 8.24 4.00 5.14
N GLN A 53 9.24 3.13 4.94
CA GLN A 53 9.47 2.00 5.82
C GLN A 53 9.79 2.46 7.24
N ASP A 54 10.64 3.48 7.38
CA ASP A 54 10.98 4.02 8.70
C ASP A 54 9.74 4.58 9.40
N LYS A 55 8.87 5.28 8.68
CA LYS A 55 7.63 5.82 9.27
C LYS A 55 6.69 4.70 9.67
N CYS A 56 6.55 3.68 8.84
CA CYS A 56 5.70 2.53 9.17
C CYS A 56 6.22 1.81 10.41
N THR A 57 7.53 1.64 10.52
CA THR A 57 8.15 1.01 11.68
C THR A 57 7.92 1.86 12.94
N TYR A 58 8.14 3.17 12.83
CA TYR A 58 7.98 4.08 13.98
C TYR A 58 6.54 4.10 14.49
N TYR A 59 5.57 4.11 13.58
CA TYR A 59 4.15 4.19 13.94
C TYR A 59 3.48 2.82 14.01
N ASN A 60 4.27 1.75 13.88
CA ASN A 60 3.80 0.37 14.00
C ASN A 60 2.71 0.01 12.98
N VAL A 61 2.94 0.39 11.72
CA VAL A 61 2.04 0.09 10.61
C VAL A 61 2.68 -1.02 9.76
N GLU A 62 1.91 -2.05 9.46
CA GLU A 62 2.36 -3.13 8.58
C GLU A 62 2.59 -2.61 7.16
N TYR A 63 3.69 -3.06 6.52
CA TYR A 63 3.93 -2.70 5.12
C TYR A 63 4.50 -3.89 4.37
N HIS A 64 4.33 -3.89 3.05
CA HIS A 64 4.86 -4.92 2.17
C HIS A 64 5.36 -4.28 0.88
N VAL A 65 6.41 -4.85 0.30
CA VAL A 65 6.89 -4.47 -1.02
C VAL A 65 6.32 -5.49 -2.01
N ILE A 66 5.54 -5.02 -2.97
CA ILE A 66 4.86 -5.91 -3.92
C ILE A 66 4.67 -5.22 -5.26
N GLY A 67 5.14 -5.86 -6.33
CA GLY A 67 5.00 -5.33 -7.68
C GLY A 67 5.80 -4.05 -7.89
N ASP A 68 5.68 -3.50 -9.09
CA ASP A 68 6.33 -2.23 -9.41
C ASP A 68 5.29 -1.09 -9.41
N ARG A 69 5.75 0.13 -9.72
CA ARG A 69 4.88 1.31 -9.69
C ARG A 69 3.71 1.21 -10.66
N TYR A 70 3.89 0.52 -11.75
CA TYR A 70 2.83 0.36 -12.75
C TYR A 70 1.79 -0.65 -12.27
N ASP A 71 2.24 -1.72 -11.60
CA ASP A 71 1.33 -2.69 -11.01
C ASP A 71 0.43 -2.03 -9.96
N LEU A 72 1.03 -1.26 -9.07
CA LEU A 72 0.26 -0.57 -8.01
C LEU A 72 -0.62 0.52 -8.59
N GLY A 73 -0.11 1.27 -9.57
CA GLY A 73 -0.89 2.31 -10.22
C GLY A 73 -2.09 1.73 -10.92
N HIS A 74 -1.88 0.74 -11.81
CA HIS A 74 -2.96 0.14 -12.59
C HIS A 74 -4.01 -0.53 -11.71
N ALA A 75 -3.59 -1.19 -10.63
CA ALA A 75 -4.54 -1.82 -9.71
C ALA A 75 -5.49 -0.82 -9.07
N THR A 76 -5.08 0.43 -8.95
CA THR A 76 -5.87 1.47 -8.30
C THR A 76 -6.41 2.52 -9.28
N GLY A 77 -6.38 2.22 -10.58
CA GLY A 77 -6.92 3.12 -11.60
C GLY A 77 -6.05 4.32 -11.91
N LYS A 78 -4.74 4.22 -11.64
CA LYS A 78 -3.77 5.28 -11.89
C LYS A 78 -2.71 4.79 -12.87
N GLU A 79 -1.88 5.70 -13.38
CA GLU A 79 -0.81 5.32 -14.30
C GLU A 79 0.34 4.64 -13.56
N ALA A 80 0.83 5.27 -12.51
CA ALA A 80 1.95 4.75 -11.73
C ALA A 80 1.89 5.28 -10.31
N ARG A 81 2.17 4.42 -9.33
CA ARG A 81 2.24 4.82 -7.91
C ARG A 81 3.30 3.99 -7.20
N VAL A 82 4.19 4.65 -6.44
CA VAL A 82 5.23 3.94 -5.70
C VAL A 82 4.78 3.55 -4.30
N ALA A 83 3.72 4.17 -3.78
CA ALA A 83 3.26 3.91 -2.42
C ALA A 83 1.74 4.03 -2.34
N LEU A 84 1.13 3.12 -1.61
CA LEU A 84 -0.30 3.10 -1.33
C LEU A 84 -0.51 2.90 0.16
N ALA A 85 -1.53 3.54 0.72
CA ALA A 85 -1.97 3.28 2.09
C ALA A 85 -3.42 2.83 2.06
N ILE A 86 -3.72 1.78 2.80
CA ILE A 86 -5.09 1.27 2.94
C ILE A 86 -5.62 1.85 4.25
N THR A 87 -6.73 2.57 4.16
CA THR A 87 -7.28 3.29 5.32
C THR A 87 -8.44 2.56 5.97
N ASP A 88 -8.88 1.46 5.40
CA ASP A 88 -9.98 0.65 5.92
C ASP A 88 -9.45 -0.62 6.57
N LYS A 89 -9.84 -0.87 7.81
CA LYS A 89 -9.37 -2.02 8.57
C LYS A 89 -9.75 -3.36 7.92
N GLY A 90 -10.95 -3.45 7.36
CA GLY A 90 -11.44 -4.67 6.71
C GLY A 90 -10.62 -5.04 5.48
N PHE A 91 -10.41 -4.08 4.59
CA PHE A 91 -9.56 -4.31 3.40
C PHE A 91 -8.13 -4.58 3.80
N ALA A 92 -7.60 -3.84 4.77
CA ALA A 92 -6.23 -4.04 5.23
C ALA A 92 -6.04 -5.46 5.79
N SER A 93 -6.98 -5.95 6.56
CA SER A 93 -6.93 -7.29 7.14
C SER A 93 -6.92 -8.37 6.06
N LYS A 94 -7.79 -8.24 5.05
CA LYS A 94 -7.84 -9.21 3.95
C LYS A 94 -6.57 -9.17 3.11
N LEU A 95 -6.05 -7.98 2.81
CA LEU A 95 -4.81 -7.83 2.07
C LEU A 95 -3.64 -8.39 2.85
N SER A 96 -3.56 -8.10 4.13
CA SER A 96 -2.52 -8.62 5.01
C SER A 96 -2.53 -10.16 5.01
N SER A 97 -3.70 -10.74 5.09
CA SER A 97 -3.84 -12.19 5.06
C SER A 97 -3.29 -12.79 3.76
N LEU A 98 -3.63 -12.18 2.62
CA LEU A 98 -3.12 -12.63 1.32
C LEU A 98 -1.61 -12.47 1.22
N LEU A 99 -1.08 -11.35 1.70
CA LEU A 99 0.34 -11.03 1.59
C LEU A 99 1.19 -11.91 2.51
N ASN A 100 0.65 -12.38 3.62
CA ASN A 100 1.35 -13.24 4.56
C ASN A 100 1.09 -14.73 4.30
N GLU A 101 0.32 -15.06 3.30
CA GLU A 101 0.07 -16.44 2.90
C GLU A 101 1.31 -17.07 2.28
N LYS A 102 1.59 -18.31 2.63
CA LYS A 102 2.77 -19.03 2.13
C LYS A 102 2.41 -20.13 1.14
#